data_1c9b7f43064106213dcf0a846c3437a5
#
_entry.id   1c9b7f43064106213dcf0a846c3437a5
#
_cell.length_a   1.000
_cell.length_b   1.000
_cell.length_c   1.000
_cell.angle_alpha   90.00
_cell.angle_beta   90.00
_cell.angle_gamma   90.00
#
_symmetry.space_group_name_H-M   'P 1'
#
loop_
_entity.id
_entity.type
_entity.pdbx_description
1 polymer ?
#
loop_
_entity_poly.entity_id
_entity_poly.type
_entity_poly.pdbx_seq_one_letter_code
_entity_poly.pdbx_strand_id
1 'polypeptide(L)'
;MKRAALLIAALFAAPVFAQEQFIDVNRGVQVVRGDGDIKIVHVSGGVYMLAGGGANILVQVGNEGVLVVDTGAANMTDKILAAVRELSKKEIRWIVNTTLDPDHIGGNEKMSAAGRTVNGNPAAIISHEKLPLRMVKLPTPVPLNARPLNTFFNDQRDLYFNDDPIFMYRSPGHTDGDIIVHFRTADVIAAGDTFQTTTYPSIDIANGGTTQGFIDGLNRILDLAVPKHLEEGGTYIVPGHGRICDEADVLEYHDMIVIVRDRIRDAVKKGLTLDQVKAARLTRDFDARYAAASGPGSTANFVESIYRDLSGKKQP
;
A
#
# COMPACT_ATOMS: atom_id res chain seq x y z
N MET A 1 42.68 0.80 54.39
CA MET A 1 42.30 1.56 53.19
C MET A 1 41.49 0.65 52.27
N LYS A 2 40.17 0.72 52.36
CA LYS A 2 39.24 -0.09 51.52
C LYS A 2 38.79 0.79 50.33
N ARG A 3 39.13 0.37 49.13
CA ARG A 3 38.67 1.00 47.87
C ARG A 3 37.25 0.51 47.58
N ALA A 4 36.29 1.41 47.62
CA ALA A 4 34.95 1.16 47.13
C ALA A 4 34.93 1.26 45.61
N ALA A 5 34.53 0.18 44.93
CA ALA A 5 34.27 0.16 43.49
C ALA A 5 32.85 0.65 43.23
N LEU A 6 32.72 1.77 42.54
CA LEU A 6 31.45 2.28 42.05
C LEU A 6 31.04 1.50 40.82
N LEU A 7 30.01 0.65 40.91
CA LEU A 7 29.35 0.06 39.75
C LEU A 7 28.43 1.11 39.13
N ILE A 8 28.79 1.62 37.96
CA ILE A 8 27.91 2.43 37.12
C ILE A 8 27.02 1.43 36.35
N ALA A 9 25.77 1.31 36.74
CA ALA A 9 24.76 0.61 35.95
C ALA A 9 24.40 1.48 34.73
N ALA A 10 24.89 1.09 33.57
CA ALA A 10 24.44 1.66 32.31
C ALA A 10 23.02 1.16 32.02
N LEU A 11 22.02 2.02 32.26
CA LEU A 11 20.68 1.82 31.75
C LEU A 11 20.75 1.95 30.23
N PHE A 12 20.69 0.82 29.55
CA PHE A 12 20.38 0.78 28.12
C PHE A 12 18.92 1.20 27.96
N ALA A 13 18.69 2.46 27.61
CA ALA A 13 17.42 2.89 27.07
C ALA A 13 17.25 2.17 25.73
N ALA A 14 16.30 1.25 25.67
CA ALA A 14 15.88 0.66 24.40
C ALA A 14 15.40 1.79 23.48
N PRO A 15 15.73 1.76 22.17
CA PRO A 15 15.37 2.84 21.29
C PRO A 15 13.84 2.96 21.17
N VAL A 16 13.31 4.11 21.55
CA VAL A 16 11.91 4.53 21.41
C VAL A 16 11.49 4.64 19.92
N PHE A 17 12.39 4.39 18.99
CA PHE A 17 12.21 4.58 17.54
C PHE A 17 11.26 3.62 16.82
N ALA A 18 10.73 2.59 17.48
CA ALA A 18 9.87 1.60 16.82
C ALA A 18 8.36 1.97 16.83
N GLN A 19 7.93 2.93 17.64
CA GLN A 19 6.49 3.27 17.77
C GLN A 19 6.01 4.39 16.85
N GLU A 20 6.91 5.24 16.35
CA GLU A 20 6.56 6.39 15.49
C GLU A 20 6.31 6.04 14.01
N GLN A 21 6.62 4.82 13.57
CA GLN A 21 6.58 4.46 12.15
C GLN A 21 5.17 4.28 11.55
N PHE A 22 4.12 4.14 12.36
CA PHE A 22 2.80 3.74 11.85
C PHE A 22 1.67 4.75 12.14
N ILE A 23 1.92 5.76 12.96
CA ILE A 23 0.86 6.64 13.47
C ILE A 23 1.32 8.08 13.49
N ASP A 24 0.60 8.95 12.80
CA ASP A 24 0.64 10.37 13.11
C ASP A 24 -0.29 10.62 14.31
N VAL A 25 0.30 10.69 15.51
CA VAL A 25 -0.43 10.92 16.78
C VAL A 25 -1.26 12.22 16.78
N ASN A 26 -0.99 13.14 15.86
CA ASN A 26 -1.70 14.43 15.78
C ASN A 26 -3.06 14.33 15.08
N ARG A 27 -3.45 13.15 14.56
CA ARG A 27 -4.66 12.98 13.73
C ARG A 27 -5.85 12.32 14.43
N GLY A 28 -5.78 12.01 15.71
CA GLY A 28 -6.86 11.29 16.40
C GLY A 28 -6.94 9.80 16.08
N VAL A 29 -5.95 9.26 15.36
CA VAL A 29 -5.82 7.83 15.10
C VAL A 29 -5.52 7.09 16.40
N GLN A 30 -6.26 6.01 16.69
CA GLN A 30 -6.14 5.28 17.94
C GLN A 30 -5.47 3.93 17.73
N VAL A 31 -4.39 3.67 18.46
CA VAL A 31 -3.80 2.33 18.56
C VAL A 31 -4.70 1.45 19.41
N VAL A 32 -5.32 0.45 18.77
CA VAL A 32 -6.12 -0.56 19.48
C VAL A 32 -5.21 -1.62 20.09
N ARG A 33 -4.21 -2.07 19.32
CA ARG A 33 -3.16 -2.99 19.78
C ARG A 33 -1.83 -2.63 19.12
N GLY A 34 -0.84 -2.23 19.91
CA GLY A 34 0.50 -1.82 19.46
C GLY A 34 1.59 -2.88 19.65
N ASP A 35 1.30 -3.96 20.36
CA ASP A 35 2.22 -5.07 20.61
C ASP A 35 1.96 -6.26 19.67
N GLY A 36 2.89 -7.19 19.66
CA GLY A 36 2.82 -8.39 18.81
C GLY A 36 3.22 -8.12 17.36
N ASP A 37 3.06 -9.16 16.54
CA ASP A 37 3.48 -9.14 15.13
C ASP A 37 2.54 -8.30 14.25
N ILE A 38 1.24 -8.28 14.57
CA ILE A 38 0.25 -7.48 13.87
C ILE A 38 -0.24 -6.38 14.80
N LYS A 39 -0.01 -5.15 14.42
CA LYS A 39 -0.54 -3.96 15.08
C LYS A 39 -1.92 -3.64 14.54
N ILE A 40 -2.83 -3.20 15.40
CA ILE A 40 -4.19 -2.82 15.03
C ILE A 40 -4.37 -1.34 15.33
N VAL A 41 -4.73 -0.57 14.32
CA VAL A 41 -4.93 0.88 14.40
C VAL A 41 -6.33 1.21 13.92
N HIS A 42 -7.13 1.90 14.73
CA HIS A 42 -8.40 2.46 14.28
C HIS A 42 -8.13 3.69 13.45
N VAL A 43 -8.63 3.72 12.21
CA VAL A 43 -8.42 4.84 11.28
C VAL A 43 -9.60 5.81 11.37
N SER A 44 -10.79 5.38 10.97
CA SER A 44 -12.02 6.19 10.99
C SER A 44 -13.25 5.30 10.84
N GLY A 45 -14.36 5.67 11.47
CA GLY A 45 -15.61 4.92 11.38
C GLY A 45 -15.44 3.45 11.73
N GLY A 46 -15.83 2.56 10.84
CA GLY A 46 -15.62 1.11 10.96
C GLY A 46 -14.32 0.59 10.35
N VAL A 47 -13.39 1.47 9.95
CA VAL A 47 -12.16 1.10 9.22
C VAL A 47 -10.94 1.08 10.13
N TYR A 48 -10.20 -0.03 10.06
CA TYR A 48 -8.97 -0.27 10.82
C TYR A 48 -7.83 -0.61 9.86
N MET A 49 -6.61 -0.24 10.24
CA MET A 49 -5.38 -0.67 9.58
C MET A 49 -4.70 -1.76 10.41
N LEU A 50 -4.30 -2.85 9.76
CA LEU A 50 -3.42 -3.87 10.32
C LEU A 50 -2.04 -3.68 9.70
N ALA A 51 -1.00 -3.50 10.54
CA ALA A 51 0.38 -3.34 10.11
C ALA A 51 1.26 -4.47 10.68
N GLY A 52 2.32 -4.83 9.92
CA GLY A 52 3.26 -5.91 10.28
C GLY A 52 3.01 -7.23 9.56
N GLY A 53 1.98 -7.31 8.72
CA GLY A 53 1.63 -8.52 7.95
C GLY A 53 2.21 -8.61 6.54
N GLY A 54 3.16 -7.78 6.19
CA GLY A 54 3.62 -7.48 4.83
C GLY A 54 3.23 -6.06 4.49
N ALA A 55 2.41 -5.86 3.46
CA ALA A 55 1.76 -4.58 3.21
C ALA A 55 0.75 -4.21 4.32
N ASN A 56 0.34 -2.96 4.36
CA ASN A 56 -0.78 -2.53 5.20
C ASN A 56 -2.09 -3.15 4.69
N ILE A 57 -2.89 -3.63 5.63
CA ILE A 57 -4.18 -4.26 5.35
C ILE A 57 -5.27 -3.38 5.96
N LEU A 58 -6.31 -3.05 5.22
CA LEU A 58 -7.46 -2.39 5.81
C LEU A 58 -8.58 -3.38 6.09
N VAL A 59 -9.25 -3.19 7.22
CA VAL A 59 -10.38 -4.01 7.65
C VAL A 59 -11.54 -3.07 7.96
N GLN A 60 -12.61 -3.17 7.18
CA GLN A 60 -13.88 -2.53 7.51
C GLN A 60 -14.78 -3.53 8.24
N VAL A 61 -15.28 -3.13 9.41
CA VAL A 61 -16.23 -3.92 10.21
C VAL A 61 -17.57 -3.19 10.34
N GLY A 62 -18.66 -3.94 10.23
CA GLY A 62 -20.00 -3.36 10.37
C GLY A 62 -21.08 -4.42 10.49
N ASN A 63 -22.34 -4.04 10.26
CA ASN A 63 -23.49 -4.90 10.49
C ASN A 63 -23.61 -6.05 9.50
N GLU A 64 -23.17 -5.90 8.27
CA GLU A 64 -23.25 -6.90 7.22
C GLU A 64 -22.09 -7.91 7.24
N GLY A 65 -20.99 -7.57 7.96
CA GLY A 65 -19.81 -8.42 8.06
C GLY A 65 -18.51 -7.64 8.00
N VAL A 66 -17.48 -8.30 7.49
CA VAL A 66 -16.13 -7.76 7.34
C VAL A 66 -15.74 -7.69 5.87
N LEU A 67 -15.15 -6.56 5.47
CA LEU A 67 -14.43 -6.39 4.22
C LEU A 67 -12.95 -6.19 4.54
N VAL A 68 -12.07 -6.86 3.79
CA VAL A 68 -10.61 -6.76 3.95
C VAL A 68 -10.01 -6.25 2.64
N VAL A 69 -9.19 -5.21 2.70
CA VAL A 69 -8.37 -4.75 1.56
C VAL A 69 -6.97 -5.28 1.75
N ASP A 70 -6.55 -6.12 0.83
CA ASP A 70 -5.36 -6.97 0.84
C ASP A 70 -5.35 -8.03 1.97
N THR A 71 -4.46 -8.98 1.88
CA THR A 71 -4.43 -10.14 2.79
C THR A 71 -3.06 -10.39 3.42
N GLY A 72 -2.09 -9.54 3.08
CA GLY A 72 -0.75 -9.63 3.59
C GLY A 72 0.07 -10.80 3.03
N ALA A 73 1.24 -11.01 3.61
CA ALA A 73 2.14 -12.10 3.26
C ALA A 73 1.61 -13.47 3.74
N ALA A 74 1.83 -14.51 2.95
CA ALA A 74 1.30 -15.87 3.19
C ALA A 74 1.67 -16.42 4.58
N ASN A 75 2.89 -16.20 5.06
CA ASN A 75 3.37 -16.65 6.36
C ASN A 75 2.77 -15.89 7.55
N MET A 76 2.11 -14.76 7.31
CA MET A 76 1.47 -13.94 8.33
C MET A 76 -0.05 -14.15 8.42
N THR A 77 -0.64 -14.91 7.50
CA THR A 77 -2.11 -15.04 7.36
C THR A 77 -2.82 -15.43 8.65
N ASP A 78 -2.29 -16.38 9.42
CA ASP A 78 -2.94 -16.81 10.67
C ASP A 78 -2.99 -15.70 11.72
N LYS A 79 -1.93 -14.89 11.80
CA LYS A 79 -1.84 -13.74 12.70
C LYS A 79 -2.76 -12.62 12.26
N ILE A 80 -2.85 -12.39 10.95
CA ILE A 80 -3.78 -11.42 10.34
C ILE A 80 -5.23 -11.85 10.59
N LEU A 81 -5.58 -13.13 10.37
CA LEU A 81 -6.91 -13.66 10.68
C LEU A 81 -7.27 -13.51 12.15
N ALA A 82 -6.32 -13.77 13.06
CA ALA A 82 -6.54 -13.57 14.49
C ALA A 82 -6.86 -12.10 14.79
N ALA A 83 -6.12 -11.15 14.20
CA ALA A 83 -6.36 -9.72 14.34
C ALA A 83 -7.74 -9.31 13.78
N VAL A 84 -8.14 -9.81 12.62
CA VAL A 84 -9.48 -9.58 12.05
C VAL A 84 -10.57 -10.11 12.99
N ARG A 85 -10.37 -11.30 13.58
CA ARG A 85 -11.33 -11.92 14.54
C ARG A 85 -11.36 -11.22 15.90
N GLU A 86 -10.31 -10.49 16.26
CA GLU A 86 -10.32 -9.59 17.43
C GLU A 86 -11.25 -8.40 17.17
N LEU A 87 -11.20 -7.80 15.98
CA LEU A 87 -12.05 -6.68 15.58
C LEU A 87 -13.52 -7.08 15.40
N SER A 88 -13.78 -8.25 14.81
CA SER A 88 -15.14 -8.71 14.55
C SER A 88 -15.28 -10.24 14.54
N LYS A 89 -16.36 -10.74 15.13
CA LYS A 89 -16.75 -12.18 15.03
C LYS A 89 -17.64 -12.47 13.83
N LYS A 90 -18.02 -11.44 13.06
CA LYS A 90 -18.82 -11.59 11.85
C LYS A 90 -17.99 -12.17 10.70
N GLU A 91 -18.67 -12.68 9.69
CA GLU A 91 -18.02 -13.30 8.53
C GLU A 91 -17.27 -12.27 7.69
N ILE A 92 -16.09 -12.65 7.20
CA ILE A 92 -15.42 -11.95 6.11
C ILE A 92 -16.25 -12.22 4.85
N ARG A 93 -16.84 -11.17 4.27
CA ARG A 93 -17.70 -11.26 3.08
C ARG A 93 -16.92 -10.96 1.81
N TRP A 94 -16.03 -9.96 1.91
CA TRP A 94 -15.31 -9.42 0.79
C TRP A 94 -13.82 -9.30 1.09
N ILE A 95 -13.02 -9.61 0.09
CA ILE A 95 -11.60 -9.32 0.03
C ILE A 95 -11.40 -8.48 -1.23
N VAL A 96 -10.65 -7.39 -1.14
CA VAL A 96 -10.28 -6.56 -2.29
C VAL A 96 -8.77 -6.60 -2.42
N ASN A 97 -8.25 -6.98 -3.57
CA ASN A 97 -6.80 -6.94 -3.82
C ASN A 97 -6.43 -5.69 -4.60
N THR A 98 -5.51 -4.90 -4.04
CA THR A 98 -5.05 -3.65 -4.65
C THR A 98 -4.00 -3.90 -5.72
N THR A 99 -3.12 -4.87 -5.55
CA THR A 99 -2.06 -5.27 -6.47
C THR A 99 -1.85 -6.78 -6.47
N LEU A 100 -0.88 -7.28 -7.27
CA LEU A 100 -0.53 -8.71 -7.38
C LEU A 100 0.61 -9.12 -6.45
N ASP A 101 1.24 -8.21 -5.76
CA ASP A 101 2.45 -8.48 -4.99
C ASP A 101 2.22 -9.48 -3.84
N PRO A 102 3.18 -10.39 -3.60
CA PRO A 102 2.97 -11.49 -2.65
C PRO A 102 2.65 -11.07 -1.22
N ASP A 103 3.09 -9.89 -0.81
CA ASP A 103 2.82 -9.33 0.51
C ASP A 103 1.48 -8.58 0.60
N HIS A 104 0.74 -8.49 -0.52
CA HIS A 104 -0.64 -8.04 -0.60
C HIS A 104 -1.63 -9.19 -0.70
N ILE A 105 -1.31 -10.23 -1.49
CA ILE A 105 -2.26 -11.30 -1.83
C ILE A 105 -1.93 -12.66 -1.21
N GLY A 106 -0.82 -12.76 -0.48
CA GLY A 106 -0.32 -14.05 0.02
C GLY A 106 -1.29 -14.81 0.92
N GLY A 107 -2.18 -14.11 1.61
CA GLY A 107 -3.21 -14.68 2.47
C GLY A 107 -4.53 -15.02 1.79
N ASN A 108 -4.71 -14.75 0.48
CA ASN A 108 -5.99 -14.86 -0.22
C ASN A 108 -6.71 -16.20 0.01
N GLU A 109 -6.00 -17.31 -0.20
CA GLU A 109 -6.59 -18.66 -0.08
C GLU A 109 -7.18 -18.91 1.30
N LYS A 110 -6.38 -18.70 2.34
CA LYS A 110 -6.76 -18.92 3.73
C LYS A 110 -7.83 -17.94 4.21
N MET A 111 -7.66 -16.66 3.84
CA MET A 111 -8.59 -15.60 4.21
C MET A 111 -9.95 -15.81 3.57
N SER A 112 -10.00 -16.18 2.27
CA SER A 112 -11.23 -16.51 1.57
C SER A 112 -11.92 -17.71 2.20
N ALA A 113 -11.18 -18.80 2.48
CA ALA A 113 -11.71 -20.01 3.12
C ALA A 113 -12.24 -19.75 4.55
N ALA A 114 -11.63 -18.81 5.29
CA ALA A 114 -12.05 -18.44 6.64
C ALA A 114 -13.29 -17.52 6.67
N GLY A 115 -13.67 -16.96 5.52
CA GLY A 115 -14.86 -16.12 5.36
C GLY A 115 -16.01 -16.86 4.69
N ARG A 116 -17.16 -16.16 4.57
CA ARG A 116 -18.35 -16.72 3.92
C ARG A 116 -19.24 -15.65 3.35
N THR A 117 -19.60 -15.77 2.07
CA THR A 117 -20.60 -14.92 1.41
C THR A 117 -22.02 -15.20 1.95
N VAL A 118 -22.97 -14.33 1.62
CA VAL A 118 -24.39 -14.54 1.98
C VAL A 118 -24.97 -15.86 1.40
N ASN A 119 -24.40 -16.34 0.30
CA ASN A 119 -24.82 -17.58 -0.35
C ASN A 119 -24.07 -18.82 0.17
N GLY A 120 -23.29 -18.69 1.23
CA GLY A 120 -22.57 -19.79 1.85
C GLY A 120 -21.23 -20.18 1.20
N ASN A 121 -20.82 -19.52 0.11
CA ASN A 121 -19.52 -19.72 -0.54
C ASN A 121 -18.41 -19.05 0.27
N PRO A 122 -17.12 -19.40 0.08
CA PRO A 122 -15.99 -18.68 0.62
C PRO A 122 -16.05 -17.16 0.34
N ALA A 123 -15.38 -16.34 1.13
CA ALA A 123 -15.36 -14.90 0.92
C ALA A 123 -14.95 -14.55 -0.52
N ALA A 124 -15.69 -13.65 -1.13
CA ALA A 124 -15.44 -13.27 -2.52
C ALA A 124 -14.26 -12.33 -2.64
N ILE A 125 -13.34 -12.60 -3.58
CA ILE A 125 -12.18 -11.77 -3.85
C ILE A 125 -12.45 -10.89 -5.06
N ILE A 126 -12.31 -9.58 -4.89
CA ILE A 126 -12.48 -8.54 -5.92
C ILE A 126 -11.11 -8.02 -6.35
N SER A 127 -10.92 -7.78 -7.63
CA SER A 127 -9.78 -7.02 -8.18
C SER A 127 -10.08 -6.49 -9.57
N HIS A 128 -9.18 -5.67 -10.11
CA HIS A 128 -9.17 -5.43 -11.55
C HIS A 128 -8.84 -6.72 -12.33
N GLU A 129 -9.41 -6.92 -13.52
CA GLU A 129 -9.27 -8.15 -14.32
C GLU A 129 -7.82 -8.54 -14.66
N LYS A 130 -6.92 -7.56 -14.67
CA LYS A 130 -5.50 -7.79 -14.97
C LYS A 130 -4.82 -8.70 -13.94
N LEU A 131 -5.26 -8.69 -12.67
CA LEU A 131 -4.65 -9.51 -11.63
C LEU A 131 -4.83 -11.01 -11.92
N PRO A 132 -6.06 -11.57 -12.02
CA PRO A 132 -6.22 -13.00 -12.28
C PRO A 132 -5.65 -13.42 -13.64
N LEU A 133 -5.66 -12.55 -14.64
CA LEU A 133 -5.02 -12.83 -15.95
C LEU A 133 -3.50 -13.02 -15.83
N ARG A 134 -2.85 -12.35 -14.87
CA ARG A 134 -1.43 -12.55 -14.58
C ARG A 134 -1.18 -13.75 -13.67
N MET A 135 -2.04 -13.97 -12.67
CA MET A 135 -1.92 -15.11 -11.76
C MET A 135 -1.86 -16.45 -12.50
N VAL A 136 -2.55 -16.59 -13.63
CA VAL A 136 -2.51 -17.82 -14.46
C VAL A 136 -1.20 -17.96 -15.24
N LYS A 137 -0.43 -16.89 -15.42
CA LYS A 137 0.84 -16.87 -16.14
C LYS A 137 2.07 -17.01 -15.24
N LEU A 138 1.88 -16.99 -13.90
CA LEU A 138 2.99 -17.16 -12.96
C LEU A 138 3.60 -18.57 -13.11
N PRO A 139 4.92 -18.71 -12.90
CA PRO A 139 5.61 -20.00 -12.97
C PRO A 139 5.00 -21.04 -12.03
N THR A 140 4.56 -20.61 -10.85
CA THR A 140 3.75 -21.41 -9.92
C THR A 140 2.32 -20.88 -9.96
N PRO A 141 1.37 -21.62 -10.55
CA PRO A 141 -0.01 -21.18 -10.65
C PRO A 141 -0.64 -20.94 -9.27
N VAL A 142 -1.26 -19.80 -9.10
CA VAL A 142 -2.04 -19.50 -7.88
C VAL A 142 -3.26 -20.44 -7.86
N PRO A 143 -3.60 -21.08 -6.72
CA PRO A 143 -4.81 -21.90 -6.58
C PRO A 143 -6.08 -21.14 -6.96
N LEU A 144 -7.07 -21.84 -7.52
CA LEU A 144 -8.30 -21.20 -8.02
C LEU A 144 -9.04 -20.42 -6.91
N ASN A 145 -9.08 -20.98 -5.70
CA ASN A 145 -9.73 -20.39 -4.52
C ASN A 145 -8.96 -19.17 -3.93
N ALA A 146 -7.74 -18.93 -4.40
CA ALA A 146 -6.94 -17.73 -4.06
C ALA A 146 -7.02 -16.65 -5.13
N ARG A 147 -7.64 -16.94 -6.29
CA ARG A 147 -7.75 -15.97 -7.39
C ARG A 147 -8.97 -15.08 -7.22
N PRO A 148 -8.87 -13.78 -7.54
CA PRO A 148 -10.04 -12.93 -7.68
C PRO A 148 -10.93 -13.44 -8.81
N LEU A 149 -12.13 -13.89 -8.49
CA LEU A 149 -13.13 -14.31 -9.48
C LEU A 149 -14.23 -13.25 -9.68
N ASN A 150 -14.24 -12.22 -8.82
CA ASN A 150 -15.18 -11.12 -8.89
C ASN A 150 -14.46 -9.86 -9.43
N THR A 151 -14.20 -9.84 -10.74
CA THR A 151 -13.37 -8.82 -11.39
C THR A 151 -14.19 -7.71 -12.04
N PHE A 152 -13.54 -6.59 -12.29
CA PHE A 152 -14.03 -5.50 -13.13
C PHE A 152 -12.94 -5.07 -14.13
N PHE A 153 -13.35 -4.46 -15.24
CA PHE A 153 -12.50 -4.04 -16.35
C PHE A 153 -12.61 -2.54 -16.64
N ASN A 154 -13.57 -1.85 -16.04
CA ASN A 154 -13.73 -0.41 -16.13
C ASN A 154 -12.73 0.32 -15.24
N ASP A 155 -12.65 1.63 -15.37
CA ASP A 155 -11.79 2.46 -14.51
C ASP A 155 -12.30 2.57 -13.08
N GLN A 156 -13.57 2.19 -12.83
CA GLN A 156 -14.21 2.24 -11.51
C GLN A 156 -15.16 1.06 -11.31
N ARG A 157 -15.23 0.60 -10.06
CA ARG A 157 -16.27 -0.30 -9.55
C ARG A 157 -16.75 0.19 -8.20
N ASP A 158 -18.05 0.09 -7.98
CA ASP A 158 -18.71 0.47 -6.74
C ASP A 158 -19.19 -0.78 -5.99
N LEU A 159 -19.13 -0.73 -4.67
CA LEU A 159 -19.70 -1.69 -3.74
C LEU A 159 -20.37 -0.92 -2.61
N TYR A 160 -21.58 -1.29 -2.24
CA TYR A 160 -22.25 -0.77 -1.06
C TYR A 160 -22.21 -1.84 0.03
N PHE A 161 -21.55 -1.54 1.16
CA PHE A 161 -21.36 -2.51 2.24
C PHE A 161 -21.17 -1.82 3.59
N ASN A 162 -21.84 -2.30 4.64
CA ASN A 162 -21.82 -1.71 5.98
C ASN A 162 -22.23 -0.23 6.00
N ASP A 163 -23.26 0.13 5.27
CA ASP A 163 -23.75 1.51 5.13
C ASP A 163 -22.72 2.49 4.53
N ASP A 164 -21.70 1.96 3.86
CA ASP A 164 -20.63 2.75 3.23
C ASP A 164 -20.58 2.48 1.73
N PRO A 165 -20.68 3.50 0.88
CA PRO A 165 -20.34 3.37 -0.54
C PRO A 165 -18.81 3.28 -0.67
N ILE A 166 -18.34 2.16 -1.20
CA ILE A 166 -16.93 1.85 -1.38
C ILE A 166 -16.60 1.90 -2.87
N PHE A 167 -15.73 2.81 -3.26
CA PHE A 167 -15.31 2.99 -4.64
C PHE A 167 -13.93 2.37 -4.86
N MET A 168 -13.80 1.58 -5.90
CA MET A 168 -12.52 1.00 -6.34
C MET A 168 -12.15 1.64 -7.67
N TYR A 169 -11.03 2.35 -7.71
CA TYR A 169 -10.55 3.04 -8.91
C TYR A 169 -9.31 2.35 -9.45
N ARG A 170 -9.25 2.13 -10.75
CA ARG A 170 -8.05 1.66 -11.41
C ARG A 170 -6.93 2.71 -11.29
N SER A 171 -5.72 2.27 -10.96
CA SER A 171 -4.55 3.11 -10.72
C SER A 171 -3.29 2.47 -11.34
N PRO A 172 -3.11 2.50 -12.68
CA PRO A 172 -2.09 1.72 -13.38
C PRO A 172 -0.69 2.34 -13.28
N GLY A 173 -0.17 2.52 -12.07
CA GLY A 173 1.13 3.10 -11.77
C GLY A 173 2.21 2.05 -11.53
N HIS A 174 2.08 1.29 -10.44
CA HIS A 174 2.99 0.20 -10.11
C HIS A 174 2.86 -0.94 -11.12
N THR A 175 1.63 -1.46 -11.35
CA THR A 175 1.30 -2.34 -12.48
C THR A 175 0.07 -1.83 -13.24
N ASP A 176 -0.32 -2.47 -14.36
CA ASP A 176 -1.54 -2.06 -15.09
C ASP A 176 -2.86 -2.54 -14.44
N GLY A 177 -2.77 -3.31 -13.37
CA GLY A 177 -3.92 -3.90 -12.66
C GLY A 177 -4.17 -3.35 -11.27
N ASP A 178 -3.40 -2.36 -10.84
CA ASP A 178 -3.54 -1.81 -9.49
C ASP A 178 -4.80 -0.98 -9.34
N ILE A 179 -5.30 -0.94 -8.10
CA ILE A 179 -6.47 -0.16 -7.73
C ILE A 179 -6.25 0.55 -6.40
N ILE A 180 -6.94 1.66 -6.22
CA ILE A 180 -7.15 2.31 -4.93
C ILE A 180 -8.58 2.05 -4.45
N VAL A 181 -8.81 2.01 -3.14
CA VAL A 181 -10.12 1.77 -2.55
C VAL A 181 -10.49 2.92 -1.64
N HIS A 182 -11.64 3.55 -1.90
CA HIS A 182 -12.12 4.70 -1.13
C HIS A 182 -13.39 4.32 -0.34
N PHE A 183 -13.29 4.31 0.97
CA PHE A 183 -14.41 4.19 1.91
C PHE A 183 -15.01 5.57 2.14
N ARG A 184 -16.10 5.89 1.42
CA ARG A 184 -16.61 7.25 1.31
C ARG A 184 -17.16 7.81 2.62
N THR A 185 -17.90 7.00 3.38
CA THR A 185 -18.48 7.43 4.67
C THR A 185 -17.42 7.52 5.76
N ALA A 186 -16.48 6.58 5.78
CA ALA A 186 -15.38 6.60 6.74
C ALA A 186 -14.30 7.64 6.38
N ASP A 187 -14.32 8.17 5.16
CA ASP A 187 -13.33 9.09 4.59
C ASP A 187 -11.89 8.56 4.67
N VAL A 188 -11.71 7.31 4.20
CA VAL A 188 -10.44 6.60 4.18
C VAL A 188 -10.13 6.10 2.79
N ILE A 189 -8.90 6.33 2.31
CA ILE A 189 -8.39 5.81 1.04
C ILE A 189 -7.30 4.77 1.31
N ALA A 190 -7.51 3.52 0.86
CA ALA A 190 -6.45 2.51 0.75
C ALA A 190 -5.76 2.70 -0.60
N ALA A 191 -4.52 3.14 -0.58
CA ALA A 191 -3.79 3.51 -1.79
C ALA A 191 -3.06 2.33 -2.45
N GLY A 192 -2.90 1.18 -1.75
CA GLY A 192 -2.04 0.11 -2.21
C GLY A 192 -0.65 0.64 -2.59
N ASP A 193 0.00 0.04 -3.56
CA ASP A 193 1.34 0.43 -4.01
C ASP A 193 1.35 1.64 -4.96
N THR A 194 0.19 2.28 -5.18
CA THR A 194 0.12 3.61 -5.80
C THR A 194 0.78 4.67 -4.92
N PHE A 195 0.81 4.47 -3.59
CA PHE A 195 1.44 5.38 -2.65
C PHE A 195 2.13 4.63 -1.52
N GLN A 196 3.32 5.08 -1.16
CA GLN A 196 4.09 4.58 -0.01
C GLN A 196 4.96 5.69 0.59
N THR A 197 5.34 5.55 1.87
CA THR A 197 6.13 6.57 2.56
C THR A 197 7.57 6.15 2.82
N THR A 198 7.91 4.91 2.52
CA THR A 198 9.16 4.28 2.96
C THR A 198 10.27 4.29 1.92
N THR A 199 9.90 4.27 0.63
CA THR A 199 10.87 4.17 -0.47
C THR A 199 10.41 4.94 -1.71
N TYR A 200 11.27 4.98 -2.74
CA TYR A 200 10.86 5.38 -4.08
C TYR A 200 9.80 4.44 -4.66
N PRO A 201 8.97 4.92 -5.61
CA PRO A 201 8.01 4.07 -6.30
C PRO A 201 8.66 2.86 -6.96
N SER A 202 8.02 1.71 -6.85
CA SER A 202 8.30 0.55 -7.69
C SER A 202 7.45 0.63 -8.95
N ILE A 203 8.06 0.88 -10.11
CA ILE A 203 7.36 0.94 -11.40
C ILE A 203 7.68 -0.35 -12.16
N ASP A 204 6.75 -1.29 -12.20
CA ASP A 204 6.93 -2.57 -12.90
C ASP A 204 6.53 -2.43 -14.38
N ILE A 205 7.47 -1.95 -15.18
CA ILE A 205 7.30 -1.77 -16.64
C ILE A 205 6.94 -3.09 -17.32
N ALA A 206 7.48 -4.22 -16.87
CA ALA A 206 7.21 -5.54 -17.45
C ALA A 206 5.74 -5.93 -17.28
N ASN A 207 5.12 -5.50 -16.20
CA ASN A 207 3.71 -5.71 -15.90
C ASN A 207 2.84 -4.48 -16.19
N GLY A 208 3.29 -3.58 -17.06
CA GLY A 208 2.50 -2.46 -17.58
C GLY A 208 2.37 -1.28 -16.64
N GLY A 209 3.19 -1.21 -15.59
CA GLY A 209 3.36 -0.02 -14.77
C GLY A 209 4.01 1.10 -15.59
N THR A 210 3.66 2.35 -15.29
CA THR A 210 4.22 3.53 -15.96
C THR A 210 4.40 4.69 -15.00
N THR A 211 5.37 5.55 -15.29
CA THR A 211 5.58 6.78 -14.52
C THR A 211 4.37 7.71 -14.58
N GLN A 212 3.74 7.80 -15.74
CA GLN A 212 2.54 8.62 -15.89
C GLN A 212 1.37 8.03 -15.12
N GLY A 213 1.19 6.70 -15.13
CA GLY A 213 0.15 6.02 -14.35
C GLY A 213 0.29 6.25 -12.85
N PHE A 214 1.53 6.29 -12.33
CA PHE A 214 1.78 6.69 -10.94
C PHE A 214 1.30 8.11 -10.65
N ILE A 215 1.67 9.06 -11.50
CA ILE A 215 1.26 10.46 -11.36
C ILE A 215 -0.26 10.58 -11.44
N ASP A 216 -0.90 9.89 -12.38
CA ASP A 216 -2.37 9.90 -12.53
C ASP A 216 -3.07 9.26 -11.32
N GLY A 217 -2.51 8.19 -10.76
CA GLY A 217 -3.03 7.56 -9.55
C GLY A 217 -2.93 8.47 -8.32
N LEU A 218 -1.79 9.14 -8.13
CA LEU A 218 -1.62 10.13 -7.05
C LEU A 218 -2.54 11.34 -7.25
N ASN A 219 -2.71 11.85 -8.48
CA ASN A 219 -3.68 12.89 -8.79
C ASN A 219 -5.11 12.43 -8.43
N ARG A 220 -5.47 11.17 -8.72
CA ARG A 220 -6.77 10.62 -8.33
C ARG A 220 -6.95 10.64 -6.82
N ILE A 221 -5.92 10.28 -6.03
CA ILE A 221 -5.99 10.36 -4.57
C ILE A 221 -6.17 11.81 -4.12
N LEU A 222 -5.41 12.76 -4.69
CA LEU A 222 -5.52 14.19 -4.38
C LEU A 222 -6.88 14.77 -4.73
N ASP A 223 -7.49 14.36 -5.86
CA ASP A 223 -8.83 14.79 -6.28
C ASP A 223 -9.95 14.27 -5.34
N LEU A 224 -9.74 13.12 -4.70
CA LEU A 224 -10.69 12.51 -3.78
C LEU A 224 -10.52 13.00 -2.34
N ALA A 225 -9.30 13.37 -1.97
CA ALA A 225 -8.93 13.69 -0.60
C ALA A 225 -9.43 15.09 -0.20
N VAL A 226 -10.01 15.17 0.98
CA VAL A 226 -10.32 16.45 1.64
C VAL A 226 -9.09 16.89 2.41
N PRO A 227 -8.56 18.11 2.19
CA PRO A 227 -7.41 18.63 2.93
C PRO A 227 -7.67 18.73 4.44
N LYS A 228 -6.66 18.40 5.24
CA LYS A 228 -6.75 18.39 6.71
C LYS A 228 -7.15 19.73 7.34
N HIS A 229 -6.85 20.85 6.69
CA HIS A 229 -7.17 22.18 7.20
C HIS A 229 -8.65 22.56 7.07
N LEU A 230 -9.46 21.75 6.38
CA LEU A 230 -10.91 21.92 6.32
C LEU A 230 -11.57 21.35 7.58
N GLU A 231 -12.81 21.81 7.86
CA GLU A 231 -13.52 21.51 9.12
C GLU A 231 -13.71 20.01 9.39
N GLU A 232 -13.75 19.19 8.36
CA GLU A 232 -13.95 17.73 8.46
C GLU A 232 -12.70 16.95 8.93
N GLY A 233 -11.55 17.63 9.12
CA GLY A 233 -10.31 17.01 9.62
C GLY A 233 -9.47 16.29 8.56
N GLY A 234 -9.94 16.20 7.33
CA GLY A 234 -9.24 15.66 6.16
C GLY A 234 -9.34 14.14 6.02
N THR A 235 -9.17 13.68 4.78
CA THR A 235 -9.19 12.27 4.40
C THR A 235 -7.97 11.53 4.96
N TYR A 236 -8.17 10.35 5.51
CA TYR A 236 -7.08 9.45 5.89
C TYR A 236 -6.63 8.63 4.68
N ILE A 237 -5.34 8.65 4.40
CA ILE A 237 -4.75 7.90 3.29
C ILE A 237 -3.82 6.84 3.86
N VAL A 238 -4.15 5.57 3.60
CA VAL A 238 -3.36 4.41 4.04
C VAL A 238 -2.57 3.90 2.84
N PRO A 239 -1.23 4.08 2.84
CA PRO A 239 -0.36 3.58 1.78
C PRO A 239 -0.23 2.06 1.83
N GLY A 240 0.25 1.43 0.75
CA GLY A 240 0.64 0.02 0.78
C GLY A 240 1.70 -0.26 1.84
N HIS A 241 2.66 0.66 1.99
CA HIS A 241 3.74 0.56 2.99
C HIS A 241 3.97 1.88 3.71
N GLY A 242 4.07 1.81 5.03
CA GLY A 242 4.37 2.96 5.87
C GLY A 242 3.21 3.39 6.77
N ARG A 243 3.22 4.66 7.18
CA ARG A 243 2.27 5.22 8.13
C ARG A 243 0.98 5.71 7.46
N ILE A 244 -0.05 5.93 8.26
CA ILE A 244 -1.25 6.65 7.83
C ILE A 244 -0.85 8.09 7.48
N CYS A 245 -1.39 8.60 6.39
CA CYS A 245 -1.02 9.86 5.74
C CYS A 245 -2.23 10.77 5.50
N ASP A 246 -1.94 11.97 5.00
CA ASP A 246 -2.91 12.93 4.52
C ASP A 246 -2.63 13.39 3.08
N GLU A 247 -3.44 14.30 2.60
CA GLU A 247 -3.30 14.88 1.26
C GLU A 247 -1.93 15.55 1.07
N ALA A 248 -1.39 16.22 2.09
CA ALA A 248 -0.08 16.88 1.99
C ALA A 248 1.07 15.88 1.80
N ASP A 249 1.01 14.71 2.45
CA ASP A 249 1.98 13.64 2.26
C ASP A 249 1.96 13.10 0.82
N VAL A 250 0.76 12.93 0.27
CA VAL A 250 0.58 12.48 -1.13
C VAL A 250 1.10 13.51 -2.10
N LEU A 251 0.81 14.79 -1.86
CA LEU A 251 1.30 15.90 -2.71
C LEU A 251 2.83 15.95 -2.72
N GLU A 252 3.48 15.79 -1.57
CA GLU A 252 4.94 15.77 -1.50
C GLU A 252 5.55 14.59 -2.30
N TYR A 253 4.94 13.42 -2.20
CA TYR A 253 5.38 12.24 -2.96
C TYR A 253 5.13 12.40 -4.46
N HIS A 254 3.98 12.95 -4.85
CA HIS A 254 3.66 13.30 -6.23
C HIS A 254 4.68 14.26 -6.83
N ASP A 255 4.98 15.35 -6.13
CA ASP A 255 5.92 16.38 -6.61
C ASP A 255 7.33 15.81 -6.76
N MET A 256 7.78 14.94 -5.85
CA MET A 256 9.04 14.23 -5.98
C MET A 256 9.10 13.43 -7.29
N ILE A 257 8.05 12.65 -7.60
CA ILE A 257 7.99 11.84 -8.83
C ILE A 257 8.01 12.73 -10.07
N VAL A 258 7.22 13.80 -10.09
CA VAL A 258 7.14 14.76 -11.20
C VAL A 258 8.51 15.42 -11.46
N ILE A 259 9.18 15.89 -10.40
CA ILE A 259 10.49 16.54 -10.50
C ILE A 259 11.53 15.55 -11.05
N VAL A 260 11.59 14.33 -10.51
CA VAL A 260 12.57 13.34 -10.97
C VAL A 260 12.29 12.90 -12.41
N ARG A 261 11.02 12.64 -12.75
CA ARG A 261 10.60 12.33 -14.13
C ARG A 261 11.06 13.42 -15.11
N ASP A 262 10.85 14.69 -14.77
CA ASP A 262 11.16 15.81 -15.65
C ASP A 262 12.66 15.96 -15.85
N ARG A 263 13.47 15.78 -14.79
CA ARG A 263 14.94 15.75 -14.88
C ARG A 263 15.42 14.60 -15.78
N ILE A 264 14.86 13.41 -15.63
CA ILE A 264 15.23 12.25 -16.46
C ILE A 264 14.76 12.45 -17.91
N ARG A 265 13.56 12.99 -18.13
CA ARG A 265 13.04 13.32 -19.46
C ARG A 265 13.97 14.27 -20.21
N ASP A 266 14.48 15.29 -19.54
CA ASP A 266 15.44 16.23 -20.13
C ASP A 266 16.78 15.55 -20.47
N ALA A 267 17.25 14.63 -19.62
CA ALA A 267 18.45 13.84 -19.88
C ALA A 267 18.25 12.90 -21.10
N VAL A 268 17.09 12.24 -21.20
CA VAL A 268 16.72 11.40 -22.36
C VAL A 268 16.68 12.24 -23.64
N LYS A 269 16.05 13.44 -23.62
CA LYS A 269 16.02 14.34 -24.77
C LYS A 269 17.41 14.79 -25.22
N LYS A 270 18.37 14.90 -24.30
CA LYS A 270 19.78 15.20 -24.59
C LYS A 270 20.58 13.99 -25.08
N GLY A 271 19.95 12.81 -25.17
CA GLY A 271 20.57 11.59 -25.65
C GLY A 271 21.47 10.87 -24.65
N LEU A 272 21.37 11.19 -23.34
CA LEU A 272 22.16 10.53 -22.31
C LEU A 272 21.78 9.05 -22.21
N THR A 273 22.80 8.20 -22.03
CA THR A 273 22.60 6.76 -21.74
C THR A 273 22.09 6.56 -20.31
N LEU A 274 21.54 5.38 -20.02
CA LEU A 274 21.08 5.03 -18.66
C LEU A 274 22.20 5.21 -17.62
N ASP A 275 23.42 4.77 -17.93
CA ASP A 275 24.57 4.89 -17.02
C ASP A 275 24.94 6.36 -16.75
N GLN A 276 24.86 7.21 -17.77
CA GLN A 276 25.08 8.64 -17.61
C GLN A 276 23.97 9.28 -16.77
N VAL A 277 22.70 8.87 -16.93
CA VAL A 277 21.58 9.35 -16.12
C VAL A 277 21.74 8.92 -14.65
N LYS A 278 22.10 7.65 -14.39
CA LYS A 278 22.41 7.17 -13.04
C LYS A 278 23.57 7.94 -12.42
N ALA A 279 24.65 8.19 -13.18
CA ALA A 279 25.81 8.95 -12.71
C ALA A 279 25.48 10.42 -12.40
N ALA A 280 24.48 11.01 -13.06
CA ALA A 280 24.06 12.39 -12.85
C ALA A 280 23.33 12.62 -11.51
N ARG A 281 22.95 11.55 -10.77
CA ARG A 281 22.31 11.61 -9.45
C ARG A 281 21.12 12.57 -9.38
N LEU A 282 20.20 12.44 -10.33
CA LEU A 282 19.06 13.34 -10.51
C LEU A 282 18.02 13.27 -9.37
N THR A 283 18.15 12.30 -8.48
CA THR A 283 17.31 12.04 -7.30
C THR A 283 17.90 12.54 -5.99
N ARG A 284 19.15 13.03 -5.98
CA ARG A 284 19.96 13.31 -4.77
C ARG A 284 19.23 14.10 -3.67
N ASP A 285 18.30 14.99 -4.05
CA ASP A 285 17.56 15.85 -3.10
C ASP A 285 16.54 15.03 -2.29
N PHE A 286 16.18 13.84 -2.77
CA PHE A 286 15.17 12.95 -2.21
C PHE A 286 15.75 11.64 -1.65
N ASP A 287 17.00 11.31 -1.99
CA ASP A 287 17.64 10.03 -1.63
C ASP A 287 17.65 9.78 -0.11
N ALA A 288 17.87 10.83 0.70
CA ALA A 288 17.89 10.67 2.16
C ALA A 288 16.56 10.20 2.74
N ARG A 289 15.44 10.47 2.06
CA ARG A 289 14.10 10.11 2.51
C ARG A 289 13.59 8.81 1.89
N TYR A 290 13.84 8.60 0.59
CA TYR A 290 13.17 7.55 -0.17
C TYR A 290 14.09 6.44 -0.69
N ALA A 291 15.43 6.57 -0.59
CA ALA A 291 16.31 5.56 -1.16
C ALA A 291 16.33 4.29 -0.31
N ALA A 292 15.76 3.20 -0.81
CA ALA A 292 16.04 1.87 -0.25
C ALA A 292 17.46 1.42 -0.60
N ALA A 293 18.09 0.63 0.30
CA ALA A 293 19.44 0.11 0.10
C ALA A 293 19.55 -0.81 -1.13
N SER A 294 18.46 -1.52 -1.46
CA SER A 294 18.36 -2.43 -2.61
C SER A 294 16.90 -2.68 -2.96
N GLY A 295 16.65 -3.41 -4.03
CA GLY A 295 15.32 -3.82 -4.45
C GLY A 295 14.54 -2.76 -5.26
N PRO A 296 13.25 -2.99 -5.48
CA PRO A 296 12.42 -2.15 -6.36
C PRO A 296 12.41 -0.66 -5.98
N GLY A 297 12.37 -0.33 -4.68
CA GLY A 297 12.39 1.05 -4.17
C GLY A 297 13.77 1.70 -4.09
N SER A 298 14.82 1.07 -4.63
CA SER A 298 16.17 1.68 -4.67
C SER A 298 16.25 2.80 -5.69
N THR A 299 17.11 3.80 -5.43
CA THR A 299 17.40 4.88 -6.38
C THR A 299 17.73 4.35 -7.79
N ALA A 300 18.54 3.31 -7.86
CA ALA A 300 18.98 2.75 -9.15
C ALA A 300 17.80 2.19 -9.95
N ASN A 301 16.89 1.44 -9.31
CA ASN A 301 15.72 0.88 -9.98
C ASN A 301 14.70 1.94 -10.35
N PHE A 302 14.45 2.90 -9.47
CA PHE A 302 13.53 4.01 -9.74
C PHE A 302 13.97 4.83 -10.95
N VAL A 303 15.24 5.25 -10.99
CA VAL A 303 15.81 5.99 -12.14
C VAL A 303 15.75 5.16 -13.41
N GLU A 304 16.07 3.87 -13.34
CA GLU A 304 16.03 2.96 -14.48
C GLU A 304 14.62 2.78 -15.03
N SER A 305 13.63 2.56 -14.17
CA SER A 305 12.24 2.40 -14.58
C SER A 305 11.74 3.66 -15.31
N ILE A 306 11.96 4.86 -14.76
CA ILE A 306 11.57 6.11 -15.43
C ILE A 306 12.32 6.28 -16.76
N TYR A 307 13.63 6.00 -16.81
CA TYR A 307 14.40 6.12 -18.03
C TYR A 307 13.87 5.19 -19.13
N ARG A 308 13.56 3.93 -18.78
CA ARG A 308 13.03 2.92 -19.72
C ARG A 308 11.65 3.32 -20.23
N ASP A 309 10.78 3.75 -19.35
CA ASP A 309 9.44 4.23 -19.67
C ASP A 309 9.49 5.40 -20.67
N LEU A 310 10.29 6.43 -20.38
CA LEU A 310 10.40 7.62 -21.23
C LEU A 310 11.16 7.39 -22.53
N SER A 311 12.10 6.45 -22.59
CA SER A 311 12.88 6.14 -23.80
C SER A 311 12.20 5.14 -24.72
N GLY A 312 11.06 4.54 -24.33
CA GLY A 312 10.38 3.48 -25.07
C GLY A 312 11.17 2.17 -25.18
N LYS A 313 12.25 2.01 -24.40
CA LYS A 313 13.10 0.81 -24.40
C LYS A 313 12.50 -0.22 -23.44
N LYS A 314 11.90 -1.29 -23.99
CA LYS A 314 11.43 -2.44 -23.22
C LYS A 314 12.59 -3.11 -22.47
N GLN A 315 12.26 -3.79 -21.36
CA GLN A 315 13.21 -4.69 -20.67
C GLN A 315 13.71 -5.76 -21.65
N PRO A 316 15.02 -6.11 -21.61
CA PRO A 316 15.58 -7.17 -22.47
C PRO A 316 14.98 -8.53 -22.15
#